data_27edf562102db2d5f825c17f4703a4e5
#
_entry.id   27edf562102db2d5f825c17f4703a4e5
#
_cell.length_a   1.000
_cell.length_b   1.000
_cell.length_c   1.000
_cell.angle_alpha   90.00
_cell.angle_beta   90.00
_cell.angle_gamma   90.00
#
_symmetry.space_group_name_H-M   'P 1'
#
loop_
_entity.id
_entity.type
_entity.pdbx_description
1 polymer ?
#
loop_
_entity_poly.entity_id
_entity_poly.type
_entity_poly.pdbx_seq_one_letter_code
_entity_poly.pdbx_strand_id
1 'polypeptide(L)'
;MQKGKSLQSYTIMTDIFDRLKSAEGPLEQYRKKAEGYFIFPELEGEIGPRMRFLGKEVITWSLNNYLGLANHPEVREADAKAAADWGMAYPMGARMMSGQTKYHRELEEKLAAFEKKEAAYLLNYGYQGMVSIIDSLVSRNDVIVYDSESHACIMDGIFLHKAKGGKSFVYPHNDMERCDKMLGFATKKAEETGGGILVITEGVFGMSGDLGNLPGIVILREKYNFRLMIDDAHGFGTMGETGAGASEHFGLMDEVDIYFGTFAKSMAGIGAFVASEKAIVNSLKYNMRSQIFAKSLPMPMVIGALKRLEILQTQPQYKENLWKIAKSLQEGLVAEGFNIGNTQSPVTPVYFSGSVPEGTNIVIDLRENHNVFCSIVVYPVVPKGVLMLRLIPTASHTQKDVYETIEVFKKIKVNLEAGKYMADEMKSMSTT
;
A
#
# COMPACT_ATOMS: atom_id res chain seq x y z
N MET A 1 -34.23 -7.35 -64.55
CA MET A 1 -33.00 -7.69 -63.79
C MET A 1 -32.70 -6.63 -62.75
N GLN A 2 -33.24 -6.82 -61.56
CA GLN A 2 -32.90 -5.97 -60.40
C GLN A 2 -31.77 -6.62 -59.63
N LYS A 3 -30.62 -5.93 -59.53
CA LYS A 3 -29.48 -6.37 -58.75
C LYS A 3 -29.83 -6.19 -57.26
N GLY A 4 -29.83 -7.30 -56.54
CA GLY A 4 -29.97 -7.31 -55.08
C GLY A 4 -28.82 -6.54 -54.42
N LYS A 5 -29.18 -5.57 -53.60
CA LYS A 5 -28.24 -4.93 -52.66
C LYS A 5 -27.92 -5.96 -51.58
N SER A 6 -26.65 -6.31 -51.46
CA SER A 6 -26.15 -7.10 -50.32
C SER A 6 -26.42 -6.33 -49.03
N LEU A 7 -27.11 -6.92 -48.10
CA LEU A 7 -27.20 -6.48 -46.72
C LEU A 7 -25.81 -6.53 -46.14
N GLN A 8 -25.18 -5.34 -45.92
CA GLN A 8 -24.01 -5.22 -45.07
C GLN A 8 -24.40 -5.75 -43.69
N SER A 9 -23.74 -6.81 -43.25
CA SER A 9 -23.84 -7.28 -41.88
C SER A 9 -23.31 -6.16 -40.95
N TYR A 10 -24.18 -5.41 -40.35
CA TYR A 10 -23.82 -4.53 -39.26
C TYR A 10 -23.33 -5.40 -38.11
N THR A 11 -22.05 -5.30 -37.80
CA THR A 11 -21.52 -5.86 -36.54
C THR A 11 -22.31 -5.18 -35.42
N ILE A 12 -23.14 -5.95 -34.72
CA ILE A 12 -23.86 -5.41 -33.55
C ILE A 12 -22.82 -5.00 -32.53
N MET A 13 -22.72 -3.71 -32.25
CA MET A 13 -21.83 -3.20 -31.19
C MET A 13 -22.35 -3.74 -29.86
N THR A 14 -21.43 -4.32 -29.08
CA THR A 14 -21.75 -4.80 -27.73
C THR A 14 -22.03 -3.60 -26.83
N ASP A 15 -23.19 -3.61 -26.15
CA ASP A 15 -23.49 -2.58 -25.15
C ASP A 15 -22.49 -2.65 -23.96
N ILE A 16 -22.01 -1.49 -23.51
CA ILE A 16 -21.01 -1.40 -22.43
C ILE A 16 -21.55 -2.04 -21.15
N PHE A 17 -22.82 -1.80 -20.82
CA PHE A 17 -23.41 -2.34 -19.60
C PHE A 17 -23.64 -3.84 -19.68
N ASP A 18 -24.00 -4.36 -20.85
CA ASP A 18 -24.18 -5.81 -21.04
C ASP A 18 -22.83 -6.54 -20.88
N ARG A 19 -21.76 -5.96 -21.41
CA ARG A 19 -20.40 -6.47 -21.16
C ARG A 19 -20.04 -6.46 -19.68
N LEU A 20 -20.35 -5.37 -18.95
CA LEU A 20 -20.08 -5.28 -17.51
C LEU A 20 -20.93 -6.24 -16.68
N LYS A 21 -22.17 -6.53 -17.11
CA LYS A 21 -23.01 -7.55 -16.45
C LYS A 21 -22.52 -8.98 -16.65
N SER A 22 -21.70 -9.25 -17.68
CA SER A 22 -21.17 -10.59 -17.95
C SER A 22 -20.10 -11.07 -16.96
N ALA A 23 -19.69 -10.22 -16.02
CA ALA A 23 -18.85 -10.57 -14.88
C ALA A 23 -17.50 -11.26 -15.24
N GLU A 24 -16.73 -10.67 -16.15
CA GLU A 24 -15.46 -11.24 -16.63
C GLU A 24 -14.20 -10.69 -15.91
N GLY A 25 -14.37 -9.81 -14.91
CA GLY A 25 -13.25 -9.26 -14.13
C GLY A 25 -12.60 -10.32 -13.23
N PRO A 26 -11.32 -10.16 -12.88
CA PRO A 26 -10.57 -11.13 -12.05
C PRO A 26 -11.23 -11.47 -10.70
N LEU A 27 -11.92 -10.51 -10.09
CA LEU A 27 -12.62 -10.69 -8.82
C LEU A 27 -14.12 -10.98 -8.99
N GLU A 28 -14.72 -10.56 -10.09
CA GLU A 28 -16.17 -10.70 -10.34
C GLU A 28 -16.64 -12.14 -10.42
N GLN A 29 -15.78 -13.05 -10.90
CA GLN A 29 -16.08 -14.48 -10.92
C GLN A 29 -16.36 -15.06 -9.53
N TYR A 30 -15.84 -14.40 -8.48
CA TYR A 30 -16.04 -14.81 -7.09
C TYR A 30 -17.22 -14.09 -6.41
N ARG A 31 -17.79 -13.04 -7.01
CA ARG A 31 -18.80 -12.18 -6.39
C ARG A 31 -19.90 -12.97 -5.66
N LYS A 32 -20.56 -13.89 -6.36
CA LYS A 32 -21.67 -14.68 -5.80
C LYS A 32 -21.28 -15.64 -4.67
N LYS A 33 -20.00 -16.00 -4.54
CA LYS A 33 -19.50 -16.95 -3.54
C LYS A 33 -18.69 -16.28 -2.42
N ALA A 34 -18.31 -15.01 -2.58
CA ALA A 34 -17.30 -14.36 -1.76
C ALA A 34 -17.76 -13.07 -1.09
N GLU A 35 -18.79 -12.40 -1.60
CA GLU A 35 -19.23 -11.09 -1.13
C GLU A 35 -19.73 -11.13 0.31
N GLY A 36 -19.29 -10.16 1.12
CA GLY A 36 -19.58 -10.09 2.55
C GLY A 36 -18.72 -11.03 3.42
N TYR A 37 -18.01 -11.98 2.82
CA TYR A 37 -17.18 -12.92 3.58
C TYR A 37 -15.68 -12.78 3.23
N PHE A 38 -15.27 -13.12 2.00
CA PHE A 38 -13.87 -12.98 1.56
C PHE A 38 -13.60 -11.61 0.97
N ILE A 39 -14.57 -11.04 0.28
CA ILE A 39 -14.54 -9.73 -0.39
C ILE A 39 -15.57 -8.85 0.31
N PHE A 40 -15.18 -7.62 0.64
CA PHE A 40 -15.98 -6.67 1.42
C PHE A 40 -16.51 -7.21 2.77
N PRO A 41 -15.67 -7.90 3.60
CA PRO A 41 -16.11 -8.36 4.90
C PRO A 41 -16.39 -7.16 5.83
N GLU A 42 -17.46 -7.25 6.60
CA GLU A 42 -17.80 -6.25 7.61
C GLU A 42 -17.22 -6.66 8.96
N LEU A 43 -16.28 -5.87 9.47
CA LEU A 43 -15.76 -6.00 10.83
C LEU A 43 -16.42 -4.96 11.73
N GLU A 44 -16.93 -5.39 12.86
CA GLU A 44 -17.68 -4.56 13.81
C GLU A 44 -16.90 -4.31 15.10
N GLY A 45 -17.27 -3.23 15.78
CA GLY A 45 -16.69 -2.84 17.07
C GLY A 45 -15.57 -1.81 16.92
N GLU A 46 -14.81 -1.61 17.99
CA GLU A 46 -13.66 -0.71 17.97
C GLU A 46 -12.52 -1.32 17.15
N ILE A 47 -11.84 -0.47 16.36
CA ILE A 47 -10.67 -0.88 15.56
C ILE A 47 -9.57 -1.36 16.52
N GLY A 48 -9.18 -2.63 16.41
CA GLY A 48 -8.19 -3.20 17.33
C GLY A 48 -7.80 -4.64 16.97
N PRO A 49 -6.97 -5.27 17.80
CA PRO A 49 -6.55 -6.66 17.60
C PRO A 49 -7.71 -7.65 17.73
N ARG A 50 -8.77 -7.28 18.41
CA ARG A 50 -9.99 -8.10 18.55
C ARG A 50 -11.20 -7.31 18.10
N MET A 51 -11.90 -7.82 17.10
CA MET A 51 -13.11 -7.25 16.51
C MET A 51 -14.17 -8.32 16.36
N ARG A 52 -15.36 -7.96 15.91
CA ARG A 52 -16.40 -8.94 15.59
C ARG A 52 -16.52 -9.14 14.11
N PHE A 53 -16.66 -10.39 13.70
CA PHE A 53 -16.98 -10.80 12.35
C PHE A 53 -18.15 -11.80 12.41
N LEU A 54 -19.26 -11.49 11.75
CA LEU A 54 -20.50 -12.29 11.79
C LEU A 54 -20.92 -12.65 13.22
N GLY A 55 -20.87 -11.64 14.12
CA GLY A 55 -21.27 -11.78 15.52
C GLY A 55 -20.27 -12.49 16.45
N LYS A 56 -19.18 -13.08 15.94
CA LYS A 56 -18.11 -13.73 16.72
C LYS A 56 -16.94 -12.79 16.94
N GLU A 57 -16.32 -12.81 18.12
CA GLU A 57 -15.05 -12.13 18.33
C GLU A 57 -13.92 -12.89 17.63
N VAL A 58 -13.09 -12.15 16.88
CA VAL A 58 -11.94 -12.69 16.14
C VAL A 58 -10.68 -11.92 16.45
N ILE A 59 -9.52 -12.59 16.45
CA ILE A 59 -8.21 -11.94 16.45
C ILE A 59 -7.95 -11.44 15.02
N THR A 60 -7.80 -10.13 14.85
CA THR A 60 -7.76 -9.47 13.54
C THR A 60 -6.34 -9.13 13.11
N TRP A 61 -5.84 -9.80 12.08
CA TRP A 61 -4.53 -9.56 11.48
C TRP A 61 -4.61 -8.85 10.11
N SER A 62 -5.69 -8.12 9.83
CA SER A 62 -5.93 -7.53 8.50
C SER A 62 -5.88 -6.00 8.46
N LEU A 63 -5.68 -5.33 9.59
CA LEU A 63 -5.73 -3.89 9.67
C LEU A 63 -4.33 -3.28 9.56
N ASN A 64 -4.14 -2.31 8.67
CA ASN A 64 -2.88 -1.57 8.54
C ASN A 64 -2.64 -0.54 9.68
N ASN A 65 -3.22 -0.74 10.83
CA ASN A 65 -3.10 0.12 12.03
C ASN A 65 -1.81 -0.19 12.81
N TYR A 66 -0.65 -0.16 12.15
CA TYR A 66 0.62 -0.67 12.67
C TYR A 66 0.95 -0.20 14.08
N LEU A 67 0.86 1.10 14.35
CA LEU A 67 1.18 1.68 15.67
C LEU A 67 0.00 1.66 16.65
N GLY A 68 -1.17 1.15 16.24
CA GLY A 68 -2.35 1.10 17.10
C GLY A 68 -3.02 2.46 17.34
N LEU A 69 -2.70 3.49 16.56
CA LEU A 69 -3.13 4.86 16.81
C LEU A 69 -4.62 5.13 16.52
N ALA A 70 -5.33 4.23 15.85
CA ALA A 70 -6.74 4.45 15.50
C ALA A 70 -7.65 4.69 16.74
N ASN A 71 -7.33 4.06 17.88
CA ASN A 71 -8.05 4.21 19.13
C ASN A 71 -7.21 4.86 20.24
N HIS A 72 -6.07 5.47 19.89
CA HIS A 72 -5.24 6.14 20.87
C HIS A 72 -5.99 7.32 21.52
N PRO A 73 -6.08 7.42 22.86
CA PRO A 73 -6.89 8.45 23.52
C PRO A 73 -6.55 9.88 23.10
N GLU A 74 -5.27 10.24 23.08
CA GLU A 74 -4.82 11.58 22.68
C GLU A 74 -5.12 11.87 21.19
N VAL A 75 -5.08 10.85 20.34
CA VAL A 75 -5.41 10.98 18.91
C VAL A 75 -6.91 11.22 18.75
N ARG A 76 -7.75 10.43 19.42
CA ARG A 76 -9.20 10.60 19.38
C ARG A 76 -9.64 11.94 19.95
N GLU A 77 -9.00 12.40 21.01
CA GLU A 77 -9.25 13.72 21.60
C GLU A 77 -8.87 14.84 20.61
N ALA A 78 -7.70 14.77 20.00
CA ALA A 78 -7.23 15.76 19.02
C ALA A 78 -8.16 15.80 17.78
N ASP A 79 -8.55 14.63 17.25
CA ASP A 79 -9.48 14.53 16.11
C ASP A 79 -10.85 15.11 16.45
N ALA A 80 -11.41 14.75 17.62
CA ALA A 80 -12.72 15.23 18.09
C ALA A 80 -12.70 16.74 18.34
N LYS A 81 -11.67 17.26 19.01
CA LYS A 81 -11.50 18.68 19.26
C LYS A 81 -11.38 19.47 17.94
N ALA A 82 -10.58 18.99 17.00
CA ALA A 82 -10.43 19.66 15.71
C ALA A 82 -11.75 19.65 14.91
N ALA A 83 -12.53 18.57 15.00
CA ALA A 83 -13.85 18.51 14.38
C ALA A 83 -14.83 19.50 15.03
N ALA A 84 -14.78 19.68 16.35
CA ALA A 84 -15.60 20.65 17.08
C ALA A 84 -15.20 22.11 16.75
N ASP A 85 -13.90 22.40 16.74
CA ASP A 85 -13.38 23.76 16.52
C ASP A 85 -13.54 24.23 15.06
N TRP A 86 -13.39 23.33 14.08
CA TRP A 86 -13.29 23.67 12.65
C TRP A 86 -14.42 23.09 11.79
N GLY A 87 -15.13 22.09 12.29
CA GLY A 87 -16.04 21.26 11.49
C GLY A 87 -15.29 20.34 10.50
N MET A 88 -16.01 19.38 9.95
CA MET A 88 -15.44 18.38 9.04
C MET A 88 -15.10 18.91 7.64
N ALA A 89 -15.57 20.12 7.29
CA ALA A 89 -15.46 20.63 5.94
C ALA A 89 -14.39 21.73 5.77
N TYR A 90 -13.90 22.31 6.82
CA TYR A 90 -12.94 23.42 6.77
C TYR A 90 -11.52 22.92 6.37
N PRO A 91 -10.77 23.66 5.53
CA PRO A 91 -11.16 24.82 4.74
C PRO A 91 -11.89 24.39 3.45
N MET A 92 -12.85 25.19 3.00
CA MET A 92 -13.75 24.87 1.87
C MET A 92 -13.17 25.20 0.48
N GLY A 93 -11.86 25.12 0.30
CA GLY A 93 -11.21 25.44 -0.99
C GLY A 93 -10.10 24.48 -1.36
N ALA A 94 -9.68 24.52 -2.60
CA ALA A 94 -8.41 23.94 -3.04
C ALA A 94 -7.24 24.71 -2.42
N ARG A 95 -6.11 24.02 -2.20
CA ARG A 95 -4.90 24.59 -1.59
C ARG A 95 -4.44 25.88 -2.30
N MET A 96 -4.50 25.87 -3.62
CA MET A 96 -4.08 27.00 -4.46
C MET A 96 -4.93 28.25 -4.25
N MET A 97 -6.20 28.13 -3.87
CA MET A 97 -7.14 29.24 -3.76
C MET A 97 -7.36 29.67 -2.29
N SER A 98 -8.20 28.96 -1.57
CA SER A 98 -8.63 29.30 -0.21
C SER A 98 -8.48 28.17 0.80
N GLY A 99 -7.91 27.04 0.39
CA GLY A 99 -7.75 25.85 1.21
C GLY A 99 -6.43 25.74 1.97
N GLN A 100 -5.56 26.75 1.92
CA GLN A 100 -4.31 26.79 2.66
C GLN A 100 -4.52 27.35 4.06
N THR A 101 -3.98 26.65 5.10
CA THR A 101 -3.95 27.15 6.48
C THR A 101 -2.55 27.11 7.06
N LYS A 102 -2.34 27.79 8.19
CA LYS A 102 -1.07 27.72 8.93
C LYS A 102 -0.75 26.28 9.38
N TYR A 103 -1.76 25.50 9.71
CA TYR A 103 -1.59 24.13 10.19
C TYR A 103 -1.18 23.15 9.08
N HIS A 104 -1.65 23.38 7.84
CA HIS A 104 -1.14 22.62 6.69
C HIS A 104 0.36 22.87 6.52
N ARG A 105 0.81 24.14 6.62
CA ARG A 105 2.24 24.46 6.53
C ARG A 105 3.04 23.87 7.67
N GLU A 106 2.53 23.98 8.90
CA GLU A 106 3.17 23.42 10.07
C GLU A 106 3.39 21.91 9.92
N LEU A 107 2.38 21.17 9.47
CA LEU A 107 2.50 19.74 9.23
C LEU A 107 3.50 19.45 8.11
N GLU A 108 3.48 20.20 7.00
CA GLU A 108 4.46 20.06 5.92
C GLU A 108 5.89 20.33 6.39
N GLU A 109 6.12 21.37 7.18
CA GLU A 109 7.42 21.70 7.76
C GLU A 109 7.92 20.59 8.70
N LYS A 110 7.06 20.07 9.58
CA LYS A 110 7.41 18.97 10.49
C LYS A 110 7.69 17.66 9.75
N LEU A 111 6.93 17.33 8.71
CA LEU A 111 7.16 16.14 7.89
C LEU A 111 8.46 16.26 7.09
N ALA A 112 8.73 17.42 6.51
CA ALA A 112 10.00 17.69 5.81
C ALA A 112 11.20 17.51 6.75
N ALA A 113 11.13 18.08 7.95
CA ALA A 113 12.18 17.93 8.96
C ALA A 113 12.35 16.47 9.40
N PHE A 114 11.24 15.73 9.58
CA PHE A 114 11.28 14.32 9.97
C PHE A 114 11.95 13.45 8.91
N GLU A 115 11.67 13.70 7.63
CA GLU A 115 12.28 13.00 6.49
C GLU A 115 13.64 13.59 6.06
N LYS A 116 14.18 14.58 6.79
CA LYS A 116 15.42 15.31 6.42
C LYS A 116 15.41 15.85 4.99
N LYS A 117 14.24 16.37 4.55
CA LYS A 117 14.06 17.02 3.27
C LYS A 117 13.85 18.50 3.43
N GLU A 118 14.10 19.27 2.36
CA GLU A 118 13.94 20.73 2.39
C GLU A 118 12.49 21.19 2.49
N ALA A 119 11.57 20.40 1.90
CA ALA A 119 10.15 20.72 1.90
C ALA A 119 9.29 19.44 1.77
N ALA A 120 8.04 19.55 2.22
CA ALA A 120 7.00 18.56 1.96
C ALA A 120 5.72 19.23 1.47
N TYR A 121 4.83 18.43 0.90
CA TYR A 121 3.50 18.86 0.48
C TYR A 121 2.47 17.78 0.79
N LEU A 122 1.38 18.19 1.43
CA LEU A 122 0.28 17.31 1.80
C LEU A 122 -0.58 16.92 0.61
N LEU A 123 -1.03 15.68 0.60
CA LEU A 123 -1.88 15.05 -0.39
C LEU A 123 -3.16 14.55 0.26
N ASN A 124 -4.29 14.64 -0.44
CA ASN A 124 -5.58 14.23 0.12
C ASN A 124 -5.69 12.71 0.30
N TYR A 125 -5.15 11.95 -0.65
CA TYR A 125 -5.13 10.48 -0.63
C TYR A 125 -3.83 9.97 -1.24
N GLY A 126 -3.33 8.85 -0.71
CA GLY A 126 -2.07 8.24 -1.17
C GLY A 126 -2.11 7.82 -2.62
N TYR A 127 -3.10 7.02 -3.02
CA TYR A 127 -3.23 6.52 -4.40
C TYR A 127 -3.25 7.65 -5.42
N GLN A 128 -4.18 8.58 -5.26
CA GLN A 128 -4.34 9.73 -6.16
C GLN A 128 -3.11 10.65 -6.14
N GLY A 129 -2.49 10.82 -4.97
CA GLY A 129 -1.27 11.60 -4.78
C GLY A 129 -0.11 11.02 -5.57
N MET A 130 0.16 9.72 -5.44
CA MET A 130 1.23 9.04 -6.16
C MET A 130 1.08 9.15 -7.68
N VAL A 131 -0.12 8.87 -8.22
CA VAL A 131 -0.42 9.03 -9.63
C VAL A 131 -0.12 10.46 -10.10
N SER A 132 -0.55 11.47 -9.33
CA SER A 132 -0.33 12.88 -9.69
C SER A 132 1.11 13.33 -9.54
N ILE A 133 1.87 12.80 -8.58
CA ILE A 133 3.30 13.07 -8.44
C ILE A 133 4.02 12.59 -9.71
N ILE A 134 3.84 11.34 -10.10
CA ILE A 134 4.50 10.78 -11.28
C ILE A 134 4.09 11.58 -12.53
N ASP A 135 2.78 11.82 -12.73
CA ASP A 135 2.26 12.59 -13.87
C ASP A 135 2.82 14.01 -13.97
N SER A 136 3.16 14.62 -12.83
CA SER A 136 3.66 15.98 -12.74
C SER A 136 5.17 16.10 -12.81
N LEU A 137 5.90 15.04 -12.40
CA LEU A 137 7.37 15.03 -12.38
C LEU A 137 7.96 14.76 -13.77
N VAL A 138 7.35 13.85 -14.53
CA VAL A 138 7.94 13.36 -15.77
C VAL A 138 7.22 13.90 -17.00
N SER A 139 7.99 14.31 -17.99
CA SER A 139 7.56 14.66 -19.33
C SER A 139 7.62 13.45 -20.26
N ARG A 140 7.07 13.57 -21.48
CA ARG A 140 7.18 12.51 -22.49
C ARG A 140 8.61 12.16 -22.91
N ASN A 141 9.57 13.04 -22.62
CA ASN A 141 10.97 12.86 -22.97
C ASN A 141 11.72 12.05 -21.90
N ASP A 142 11.20 12.03 -20.67
CA ASP A 142 11.82 11.34 -19.55
C ASP A 142 11.55 9.83 -19.60
N VAL A 143 12.34 9.08 -18.87
CA VAL A 143 12.25 7.62 -18.81
C VAL A 143 12.05 7.18 -17.34
N ILE A 144 11.10 6.26 -17.12
CA ILE A 144 10.89 5.65 -15.81
C ILE A 144 11.49 4.25 -15.80
N VAL A 145 12.25 3.92 -14.76
CA VAL A 145 12.71 2.55 -14.44
C VAL A 145 12.05 2.16 -13.11
N TYR A 146 11.41 0.98 -13.04
CA TYR A 146 10.64 0.62 -11.87
C TYR A 146 10.65 -0.88 -11.57
N ASP A 147 10.43 -1.23 -10.29
CA ASP A 147 10.31 -2.61 -9.82
C ASP A 147 8.98 -3.23 -10.26
N SER A 148 9.00 -4.50 -10.67
CA SER A 148 7.83 -5.22 -11.17
C SER A 148 6.71 -5.41 -10.14
N GLU A 149 7.02 -5.37 -8.84
CA GLU A 149 6.04 -5.51 -7.76
C GLU A 149 5.55 -4.16 -7.22
N SER A 150 5.88 -3.05 -7.91
CA SER A 150 5.39 -1.73 -7.54
C SER A 150 3.87 -1.66 -7.46
N HIS A 151 3.38 -0.93 -6.46
CA HIS A 151 1.96 -0.77 -6.17
C HIS A 151 1.16 -0.21 -7.36
N ALA A 152 -0.12 -0.57 -7.43
CA ALA A 152 -1.02 -0.16 -8.52
C ALA A 152 -1.04 1.37 -8.78
N CYS A 153 -0.89 2.20 -7.75
CA CYS A 153 -0.83 3.66 -7.92
C CYS A 153 0.41 4.13 -8.69
N ILE A 154 1.56 3.44 -8.54
CA ILE A 154 2.77 3.68 -9.33
C ILE A 154 2.50 3.27 -10.78
N MET A 155 1.90 2.08 -10.97
CA MET A 155 1.56 1.58 -12.30
C MET A 155 0.61 2.52 -13.06
N ASP A 156 -0.40 3.07 -12.40
CA ASP A 156 -1.32 4.03 -13.02
C ASP A 156 -0.61 5.35 -13.41
N GLY A 157 0.30 5.83 -12.57
CA GLY A 157 1.17 6.97 -12.90
C GLY A 157 2.04 6.69 -14.13
N ILE A 158 2.61 5.49 -14.23
CA ILE A 158 3.40 5.04 -15.39
C ILE A 158 2.51 4.89 -16.64
N PHE A 159 1.28 4.42 -16.51
CA PHE A 159 0.34 4.35 -17.64
C PHE A 159 0.01 5.72 -18.19
N LEU A 160 -0.20 6.74 -17.33
CA LEU A 160 -0.37 8.12 -17.78
C LEU A 160 0.86 8.65 -18.49
N HIS A 161 2.06 8.38 -17.99
CA HIS A 161 3.31 8.74 -18.64
C HIS A 161 3.42 8.09 -20.03
N LYS A 162 3.15 6.79 -20.16
CA LYS A 162 3.12 6.08 -21.44
C LYS A 162 2.07 6.64 -22.42
N ALA A 163 0.88 7.01 -21.90
CA ALA A 163 -0.18 7.62 -22.72
C ALA A 163 0.24 8.96 -23.32
N LYS A 164 1.16 9.70 -22.70
CA LYS A 164 1.77 10.93 -23.22
C LYS A 164 2.93 10.66 -24.19
N GLY A 165 3.27 9.39 -24.48
CA GLY A 165 4.38 8.98 -25.34
C GLY A 165 5.70 8.75 -24.61
N GLY A 166 5.72 8.79 -23.29
CA GLY A 166 6.87 8.50 -22.47
C GLY A 166 7.27 7.02 -22.49
N LYS A 167 8.48 6.72 -22.05
CA LYS A 167 9.04 5.36 -22.01
C LYS A 167 9.27 4.91 -20.59
N SER A 168 9.07 3.62 -20.35
CA SER A 168 9.42 3.00 -19.07
C SER A 168 10.02 1.62 -19.27
N PHE A 169 10.86 1.21 -18.34
CA PHE A 169 11.50 -0.11 -18.28
C PHE A 169 11.22 -0.71 -16.90
N VAL A 170 10.81 -1.97 -16.88
CA VAL A 170 10.55 -2.73 -15.66
C VAL A 170 11.71 -3.69 -15.41
N TYR A 171 12.12 -3.82 -14.16
CA TYR A 171 13.04 -4.87 -13.74
C TYR A 171 12.31 -5.83 -12.76
N PRO A 172 12.69 -7.13 -12.75
CA PRO A 172 12.13 -8.10 -11.80
C PRO A 172 12.42 -7.65 -10.38
N HIS A 173 11.51 -8.01 -9.47
CA HIS A 173 11.55 -7.59 -8.10
C HIS A 173 12.92 -7.75 -7.44
N ASN A 174 13.48 -6.64 -6.94
CA ASN A 174 14.78 -6.55 -6.27
C ASN A 174 15.99 -7.12 -7.06
N ASP A 175 15.86 -7.36 -8.37
CA ASP A 175 16.94 -7.87 -9.25
C ASP A 175 17.82 -6.71 -9.72
N MET A 176 18.94 -6.49 -9.04
CA MET A 176 19.84 -5.35 -9.33
C MET A 176 20.64 -5.56 -10.63
N GLU A 177 20.91 -6.79 -11.05
CA GLU A 177 21.54 -7.05 -12.36
C GLU A 177 20.62 -6.62 -13.50
N ARG A 178 19.33 -6.94 -13.38
CA ARG A 178 18.33 -6.50 -14.35
C ARG A 178 18.05 -5.01 -14.25
N CYS A 179 18.07 -4.42 -13.04
CA CYS A 179 17.96 -2.98 -12.86
C CYS A 179 19.10 -2.24 -13.57
N ASP A 180 20.37 -2.68 -13.42
CA ASP A 180 21.55 -2.15 -14.12
C ASP A 180 21.32 -2.19 -15.64
N LYS A 181 20.87 -3.33 -16.18
CA LYS A 181 20.56 -3.46 -17.61
C LYS A 181 19.45 -2.51 -18.06
N MET A 182 18.38 -2.35 -17.28
CA MET A 182 17.27 -1.44 -17.61
C MET A 182 17.71 0.02 -17.56
N LEU A 183 18.57 0.38 -16.62
CA LEU A 183 19.17 1.72 -16.55
C LEU A 183 20.07 2.00 -17.78
N GLY A 184 20.80 1.01 -18.27
CA GLY A 184 21.54 1.15 -19.53
C GLY A 184 20.64 1.43 -20.75
N PHE A 185 19.47 0.79 -20.84
CA PHE A 185 18.49 1.10 -21.88
C PHE A 185 17.83 2.48 -21.66
N ALA A 186 17.54 2.82 -20.42
CA ALA A 186 16.95 4.10 -20.04
C ALA A 186 17.88 5.27 -20.37
N THR A 187 19.19 5.12 -20.13
CA THR A 187 20.21 6.13 -20.45
C THR A 187 20.25 6.42 -21.94
N LYS A 188 20.36 5.38 -22.78
CA LYS A 188 20.33 5.54 -24.24
C LYS A 188 19.06 6.24 -24.69
N LYS A 189 17.90 5.87 -24.10
CA LYS A 189 16.63 6.51 -24.48
C LYS A 189 16.54 7.95 -24.02
N ALA A 190 17.00 8.28 -22.82
CA ALA A 190 17.03 9.64 -22.31
C ALA A 190 17.97 10.54 -23.14
N GLU A 191 19.12 10.03 -23.57
CA GLU A 191 20.03 10.72 -24.50
C GLU A 191 19.36 11.03 -25.86
N GLU A 192 18.61 10.08 -26.43
CA GLU A 192 17.85 10.27 -27.67
C GLU A 192 16.76 11.33 -27.57
N THR A 193 16.10 11.42 -26.40
CA THR A 193 14.94 12.29 -26.20
C THR A 193 15.29 13.64 -25.56
N GLY A 194 16.50 13.77 -25.00
CA GLY A 194 16.91 14.90 -24.19
C GLY A 194 16.20 14.97 -22.83
N GLY A 195 15.75 13.81 -22.31
CA GLY A 195 15.07 13.70 -21.02
C GLY A 195 15.96 13.23 -19.88
N GLY A 196 15.37 13.05 -18.69
CA GLY A 196 16.01 12.48 -17.51
C GLY A 196 15.50 11.06 -17.21
N ILE A 197 16.03 10.46 -16.14
CA ILE A 197 15.63 9.12 -15.66
C ILE A 197 15.09 9.25 -14.26
N LEU A 198 13.91 8.66 -14.01
CA LEU A 198 13.33 8.47 -12.70
C LEU A 198 13.29 6.98 -12.37
N VAL A 199 13.97 6.58 -11.29
CA VAL A 199 13.86 5.23 -10.71
C VAL A 199 12.80 5.27 -9.63
N ILE A 200 11.86 4.31 -9.66
CA ILE A 200 10.80 4.20 -8.66
C ILE A 200 10.83 2.80 -8.06
N THR A 201 10.82 2.72 -6.73
CA THR A 201 10.67 1.48 -5.97
C THR A 201 9.85 1.73 -4.70
N GLU A 202 9.53 0.66 -3.96
CA GLU A 202 8.93 0.80 -2.62
C GLU A 202 10.01 0.71 -1.54
N GLY A 203 9.79 1.37 -0.41
CA GLY A 203 10.62 1.17 0.79
C GLY A 203 10.35 -0.18 1.43
N VAL A 204 9.07 -0.50 1.61
CA VAL A 204 8.56 -1.79 2.07
C VAL A 204 7.48 -2.27 1.13
N PHE A 205 7.65 -3.43 0.53
CA PHE A 205 6.64 -4.07 -0.32
C PHE A 205 5.50 -4.63 0.54
N GLY A 206 4.33 -4.06 0.38
CA GLY A 206 3.23 -4.26 1.31
C GLY A 206 2.59 -5.64 1.30
N MET A 207 2.90 -6.51 0.34
CA MET A 207 2.39 -7.89 0.27
C MET A 207 3.41 -8.88 0.85
N SER A 208 4.62 -8.87 0.38
CA SER A 208 5.72 -9.76 0.76
C SER A 208 6.42 -9.35 2.06
N GLY A 209 6.36 -8.07 2.42
CA GLY A 209 6.98 -7.55 3.63
C GLY A 209 8.49 -7.37 3.54
N ASP A 210 9.11 -7.64 2.42
CA ASP A 210 10.53 -7.38 2.18
C ASP A 210 10.79 -5.92 1.86
N LEU A 211 12.04 -5.51 1.96
CA LEU A 211 12.48 -4.15 1.69
C LEU A 211 12.90 -4.00 0.23
N GLY A 212 12.66 -2.83 -0.33
CA GLY A 212 13.29 -2.44 -1.57
C GLY A 212 14.82 -2.42 -1.43
N ASN A 213 15.52 -2.94 -2.42
CA ASN A 213 17.00 -2.97 -2.40
C ASN A 213 17.57 -1.57 -2.66
N LEU A 214 17.28 -0.61 -1.75
CA LEU A 214 17.77 0.77 -1.86
C LEU A 214 19.30 0.85 -1.95
N PRO A 215 20.09 0.08 -1.14
CA PRO A 215 21.54 0.08 -1.27
C PRO A 215 22.01 -0.32 -2.67
N GLY A 216 21.41 -1.36 -3.25
CA GLY A 216 21.75 -1.83 -4.59
C GLY A 216 21.42 -0.80 -5.68
N ILE A 217 20.27 -0.10 -5.54
CA ILE A 217 19.89 0.98 -6.47
C ILE A 217 20.87 2.16 -6.36
N VAL A 218 21.21 2.58 -5.14
CA VAL A 218 22.10 3.74 -4.89
C VAL A 218 23.48 3.49 -5.48
N ILE A 219 24.05 2.28 -5.39
CA ILE A 219 25.33 1.93 -6.01
C ILE A 219 25.32 2.15 -7.53
N LEU A 220 24.18 1.97 -8.20
CA LEU A 220 24.06 2.18 -9.64
C LEU A 220 24.21 3.65 -10.06
N ARG A 221 24.17 4.61 -9.10
CA ARG A 221 24.50 6.03 -9.37
C ARG A 221 25.97 6.25 -9.77
N GLU A 222 26.86 5.34 -9.42
CA GLU A 222 28.22 5.39 -9.90
C GLU A 222 28.34 5.25 -11.43
N LYS A 223 27.34 4.61 -12.04
CA LYS A 223 27.31 4.36 -13.50
C LYS A 223 26.28 5.22 -14.24
N TYR A 224 25.18 5.60 -13.59
CA TYR A 224 24.02 6.22 -14.25
C TYR A 224 23.56 7.47 -13.52
N ASN A 225 23.14 8.46 -14.27
CA ASN A 225 22.52 9.67 -13.71
C ASN A 225 21.01 9.49 -13.70
N PHE A 226 20.43 9.34 -12.50
CA PHE A 226 18.97 9.23 -12.28
C PHE A 226 18.55 9.85 -10.96
N ARG A 227 17.27 10.14 -10.83
CA ARG A 227 16.63 10.51 -9.59
C ARG A 227 15.89 9.30 -9.01
N LEU A 228 15.94 9.14 -7.68
CA LEU A 228 15.32 8.03 -6.96
C LEU A 228 14.08 8.51 -6.20
N MET A 229 12.95 7.89 -6.49
CA MET A 229 11.69 8.06 -5.76
C MET A 229 11.33 6.76 -5.04
N ILE A 230 10.98 6.87 -3.76
CA ILE A 230 10.47 5.73 -2.99
C ILE A 230 9.02 5.94 -2.55
N ASP A 231 8.22 4.89 -2.68
CA ASP A 231 6.93 4.73 -2.02
C ASP A 231 7.18 4.01 -0.69
N ASP A 232 7.15 4.75 0.40
CA ASP A 232 7.38 4.20 1.73
C ASP A 232 6.09 4.13 2.56
N ALA A 233 4.97 3.87 1.89
CA ALA A 233 3.67 3.80 2.52
C ALA A 233 3.58 2.76 3.65
N HIS A 234 4.35 1.68 3.60
CA HIS A 234 4.45 0.66 4.64
C HIS A 234 5.65 0.84 5.58
N GLY A 235 6.67 1.59 5.17
CA GLY A 235 7.86 1.84 5.98
C GLY A 235 7.71 3.07 6.89
N PHE A 236 7.00 4.11 6.44
CA PHE A 236 6.73 5.30 7.26
C PHE A 236 6.05 4.95 8.58
N GLY A 237 6.67 5.32 9.70
CA GLY A 237 6.24 4.99 11.05
C GLY A 237 6.60 3.59 11.54
N THR A 238 7.10 2.68 10.68
CA THR A 238 7.39 1.29 11.05
C THR A 238 8.88 0.92 10.96
N MET A 239 9.59 1.49 9.99
CA MET A 239 11.00 1.21 9.70
C MET A 239 11.90 2.35 10.17
N GLY A 240 13.19 2.05 10.34
CA GLY A 240 14.18 2.99 10.83
C GLY A 240 14.17 3.18 12.34
N GLU A 241 15.15 3.90 12.86
CA GLU A 241 15.31 4.14 14.31
C GLU A 241 14.17 5.03 14.84
N THR A 242 13.88 6.12 14.14
CA THR A 242 12.85 7.08 14.53
C THR A 242 11.47 6.77 13.92
N GLY A 243 11.42 5.90 12.93
CA GLY A 243 10.22 5.63 12.13
C GLY A 243 10.16 6.43 10.83
N ALA A 244 11.26 7.06 10.41
CA ALA A 244 11.33 7.76 9.13
C ALA A 244 11.49 6.83 7.92
N GLY A 245 11.18 5.54 8.08
CA GLY A 245 11.00 4.60 6.99
C GLY A 245 12.25 3.84 6.55
N ALA A 246 12.14 3.23 5.35
CA ALA A 246 13.17 2.34 4.81
C ALA A 246 14.48 3.09 4.48
N SER A 247 14.40 4.33 4.03
CA SER A 247 15.58 5.15 3.77
C SER A 247 16.40 5.41 5.04
N GLU A 248 15.75 5.66 6.17
CA GLU A 248 16.42 5.76 7.46
C GLU A 248 17.01 4.41 7.89
N HIS A 249 16.26 3.31 7.71
CA HIS A 249 16.71 1.97 8.06
C HIS A 249 18.05 1.60 7.39
N PHE A 250 18.25 2.01 6.15
CA PHE A 250 19.50 1.80 5.43
C PHE A 250 20.53 2.92 5.59
N GLY A 251 20.22 4.01 6.30
CA GLY A 251 21.09 5.19 6.39
C GLY A 251 21.22 5.96 5.07
N LEU A 252 20.22 5.88 4.20
CA LEU A 252 20.23 6.43 2.85
C LEU A 252 19.22 7.57 2.64
N MET A 253 18.85 8.28 3.70
CA MET A 253 17.86 9.36 3.60
C MET A 253 18.30 10.46 2.63
N ASP A 254 19.59 10.77 2.55
CA ASP A 254 20.14 11.79 1.64
C ASP A 254 20.19 11.31 0.19
N GLU A 255 20.18 9.98 -0.03
CA GLU A 255 20.23 9.39 -1.36
C GLU A 255 18.85 9.26 -2.03
N VAL A 256 17.78 9.43 -1.29
CA VAL A 256 16.41 9.43 -1.82
C VAL A 256 16.05 10.84 -2.25
N ASP A 257 15.80 11.08 -3.53
CA ASP A 257 15.44 12.41 -4.04
C ASP A 257 13.99 12.77 -3.74
N ILE A 258 13.09 11.80 -3.81
CA ILE A 258 11.64 11.99 -3.61
C ILE A 258 11.12 10.91 -2.68
N TYR A 259 10.65 11.31 -1.51
CA TYR A 259 10.04 10.46 -0.52
C TYR A 259 8.53 10.61 -0.54
N PHE A 260 7.81 9.49 -0.55
CA PHE A 260 6.36 9.46 -0.40
C PHE A 260 5.97 8.64 0.82
N GLY A 261 5.11 9.22 1.67
CA GLY A 261 4.51 8.57 2.84
C GLY A 261 3.00 8.73 2.89
N THR A 262 2.31 7.82 3.56
CA THR A 262 0.85 7.89 3.72
C THR A 262 0.42 7.90 5.19
N PHE A 263 -0.69 8.57 5.48
CA PHE A 263 -1.30 8.54 6.81
C PHE A 263 -2.28 7.38 6.99
N ALA A 264 -2.59 6.65 5.92
CA ALA A 264 -3.63 5.62 5.92
C ALA A 264 -3.22 4.29 6.59
N LYS A 265 -1.99 4.21 7.11
CA LYS A 265 -1.44 2.98 7.71
C LYS A 265 -0.93 3.24 9.13
N SER A 266 0.37 3.39 9.34
CA SER A 266 0.97 3.64 10.68
C SER A 266 0.34 4.83 11.41
N MET A 267 0.00 5.89 10.68
CA MET A 267 -0.61 7.10 11.23
C MET A 267 -2.12 6.98 11.46
N ALA A 268 -2.77 5.88 11.11
CA ALA A 268 -4.21 5.63 11.31
C ALA A 268 -5.10 6.85 10.95
N GLY A 269 -4.83 7.47 9.81
CA GLY A 269 -5.50 8.69 9.36
C GLY A 269 -5.82 8.65 7.86
N ILE A 270 -6.20 9.80 7.32
CA ILE A 270 -6.43 9.99 5.89
C ILE A 270 -5.49 11.08 5.39
N GLY A 271 -4.90 10.84 4.22
CA GLY A 271 -3.94 11.74 3.59
C GLY A 271 -2.62 11.06 3.29
N ALA A 272 -1.73 11.83 2.69
CA ALA A 272 -0.37 11.42 2.38
C ALA A 272 0.51 12.67 2.26
N PHE A 273 1.79 12.47 1.98
CA PHE A 273 2.70 13.57 1.69
C PHE A 273 3.80 13.13 0.73
N VAL A 274 4.36 14.11 0.04
CA VAL A 274 5.61 13.98 -0.71
C VAL A 274 6.63 14.93 -0.11
N ALA A 275 7.87 14.49 0.05
CA ALA A 275 8.97 15.31 0.53
C ALA A 275 10.18 15.22 -0.41
N SER A 276 10.84 16.37 -0.66
CA SER A 276 11.95 16.49 -1.60
C SER A 276 12.66 17.84 -1.43
N GLU A 277 13.54 18.17 -2.38
CA GLU A 277 14.08 19.51 -2.55
C GLU A 277 12.95 20.55 -2.67
N LYS A 278 13.14 21.73 -2.11
CA LYS A 278 12.14 22.80 -2.12
C LYS A 278 11.69 23.20 -3.51
N ALA A 279 12.61 23.22 -4.47
CA ALA A 279 12.30 23.55 -5.86
C ALA A 279 11.35 22.53 -6.49
N ILE A 280 11.56 21.24 -6.23
CA ILE A 280 10.72 20.13 -6.71
C ILE A 280 9.34 20.17 -6.08
N VAL A 281 9.27 20.31 -4.76
CA VAL A 281 7.99 20.44 -4.04
C VAL A 281 7.19 21.65 -4.53
N ASN A 282 7.85 22.78 -4.79
CA ASN A 282 7.19 23.96 -5.38
C ASN A 282 6.65 23.66 -6.79
N SER A 283 7.42 22.97 -7.64
CA SER A 283 6.93 22.55 -8.95
C SER A 283 5.67 21.68 -8.83
N LEU A 284 5.69 20.69 -7.93
CA LEU A 284 4.54 19.81 -7.68
C LEU A 284 3.30 20.60 -7.26
N LYS A 285 3.42 21.59 -6.39
CA LYS A 285 2.29 22.43 -5.93
C LYS A 285 1.52 23.09 -7.08
N TYR A 286 2.21 23.45 -8.16
CA TYR A 286 1.62 24.14 -9.32
C TYR A 286 1.22 23.20 -10.46
N ASN A 287 1.58 21.92 -10.40
CA ASN A 287 1.36 20.98 -11.50
C ASN A 287 0.49 19.77 -11.14
N MET A 288 0.38 19.41 -9.85
CA MET A 288 -0.43 18.25 -9.43
C MET A 288 -1.93 18.54 -9.57
N ARG A 289 -2.54 18.01 -10.61
CA ARG A 289 -3.97 18.18 -10.90
C ARG A 289 -4.87 17.72 -9.77
N SER A 290 -4.52 16.65 -9.07
CA SER A 290 -5.27 16.12 -7.93
C SER A 290 -5.28 17.03 -6.70
N GLN A 291 -4.43 18.03 -6.66
CA GLN A 291 -4.38 19.02 -5.58
C GLN A 291 -4.91 20.39 -6.03
N ILE A 292 -4.74 20.72 -7.30
CA ILE A 292 -5.21 21.99 -7.88
C ILE A 292 -6.74 21.98 -8.02
N PHE A 293 -7.30 20.85 -8.49
CA PHE A 293 -8.73 20.72 -8.82
C PHE A 293 -9.51 19.93 -7.75
N ALA A 294 -8.97 19.79 -6.54
CA ALA A 294 -9.64 19.15 -5.42
C ALA A 294 -9.63 20.06 -4.19
N LYS A 295 -10.59 19.84 -3.31
CA LYS A 295 -10.64 20.44 -1.98
C LYS A 295 -9.41 19.99 -1.18
N SER A 296 -8.84 20.88 -0.37
CA SER A 296 -7.73 20.54 0.53
C SER A 296 -8.13 19.57 1.63
N LEU A 297 -7.13 18.91 2.20
CA LEU A 297 -7.30 18.00 3.34
C LEU A 297 -8.02 18.74 4.50
N PRO A 298 -9.09 18.19 5.08
CA PRO A 298 -9.85 18.83 6.16
C PRO A 298 -9.02 19.02 7.43
N MET A 299 -9.35 20.06 8.20
CA MET A 299 -8.62 20.41 9.43
C MET A 299 -8.55 19.27 10.46
N PRO A 300 -9.61 18.48 10.71
CA PRO A 300 -9.48 17.35 11.63
C PRO A 300 -8.38 16.36 11.20
N MET A 301 -8.21 16.11 9.90
CA MET A 301 -7.15 15.25 9.38
C MET A 301 -5.76 15.87 9.57
N VAL A 302 -5.64 17.18 9.37
CA VAL A 302 -4.37 17.89 9.53
C VAL A 302 -3.94 17.96 11.00
N ILE A 303 -4.84 18.35 11.90
CA ILE A 303 -4.57 18.42 13.34
C ILE A 303 -4.31 17.02 13.90
N GLY A 304 -5.13 16.05 13.50
CA GLY A 304 -4.91 14.66 13.89
C GLY A 304 -3.57 14.10 13.39
N ALA A 305 -3.13 14.47 12.19
CA ALA A 305 -1.81 14.07 11.68
C ALA A 305 -0.66 14.72 12.46
N LEU A 306 -0.80 15.99 12.85
CA LEU A 306 0.18 16.66 13.74
C LEU A 306 0.32 15.92 15.08
N LYS A 307 -0.79 15.52 15.70
CA LYS A 307 -0.76 14.75 16.96
C LYS A 307 -0.12 13.36 16.77
N ARG A 308 -0.45 12.68 15.68
CA ARG A 308 0.12 11.36 15.36
C ARG A 308 1.62 11.43 15.10
N LEU A 309 2.09 12.47 14.39
CA LEU A 309 3.51 12.70 14.18
C LEU A 309 4.23 13.02 15.49
N GLU A 310 3.63 13.82 16.38
CA GLU A 310 4.15 14.08 17.72
C GLU A 310 4.32 12.76 18.52
N ILE A 311 3.29 11.89 18.51
CA ILE A 311 3.36 10.59 19.20
C ILE A 311 4.47 9.74 18.59
N LEU A 312 4.57 9.66 17.26
CA LEU A 312 5.63 8.90 16.59
C LEU A 312 7.03 9.37 17.03
N GLN A 313 7.23 10.68 17.16
CA GLN A 313 8.50 11.25 17.54
C GLN A 313 8.82 11.14 19.04
N THR A 314 7.81 11.16 19.91
CA THR A 314 8.01 11.27 21.36
C THR A 314 7.70 9.98 22.13
N GLN A 315 7.06 9.02 21.51
CA GLN A 315 6.57 7.80 22.15
C GLN A 315 7.03 6.53 21.40
N PRO A 316 8.34 6.18 21.44
CA PRO A 316 8.92 5.08 20.68
C PRO A 316 8.35 3.71 21.04
N GLN A 317 7.72 3.56 22.22
CA GLN A 317 7.13 2.31 22.70
C GLN A 317 6.10 1.69 21.73
N TYR A 318 5.40 2.48 20.92
CA TYR A 318 4.45 1.94 19.95
C TYR A 318 5.16 1.18 18.82
N LYS A 319 6.25 1.76 18.28
CA LYS A 319 7.07 1.08 17.28
C LYS A 319 7.81 -0.13 17.88
N GLU A 320 8.33 0.01 19.09
CA GLU A 320 8.97 -1.10 19.80
C GLU A 320 8.00 -2.26 20.04
N ASN A 321 6.77 -1.99 20.50
CA ASN A 321 5.73 -3.00 20.68
C ASN A 321 5.34 -3.65 19.34
N LEU A 322 5.17 -2.86 18.27
CA LEU A 322 4.91 -3.40 16.94
C LEU A 322 5.95 -4.44 16.56
N TRP A 323 7.23 -4.11 16.68
CA TRP A 323 8.32 -5.01 16.33
C TRP A 323 8.42 -6.22 17.25
N LYS A 324 8.14 -6.06 18.54
CA LYS A 324 8.08 -7.18 19.48
C LYS A 324 6.99 -8.19 19.08
N ILE A 325 5.80 -7.72 18.71
CA ILE A 325 4.70 -8.57 18.24
C ILE A 325 5.04 -9.21 16.89
N ALA A 326 5.55 -8.42 15.94
CA ALA A 326 5.90 -8.91 14.62
C ALA A 326 6.95 -10.02 14.68
N LYS A 327 8.06 -9.80 15.39
CA LYS A 327 9.12 -10.80 15.57
C LYS A 327 8.59 -12.06 16.24
N SER A 328 7.83 -11.93 17.31
CA SER A 328 7.26 -13.09 18.03
C SER A 328 6.33 -13.92 17.13
N LEU A 329 5.50 -13.26 16.30
CA LEU A 329 4.64 -13.94 15.34
C LEU A 329 5.45 -14.63 14.24
N GLN A 330 6.41 -13.94 13.65
CA GLN A 330 7.28 -14.46 12.58
C GLN A 330 8.11 -15.65 13.06
N GLU A 331 8.80 -15.51 14.20
CA GLU A 331 9.59 -16.59 14.82
C GLU A 331 8.72 -17.80 15.16
N GLY A 332 7.52 -17.57 15.72
CA GLY A 332 6.57 -18.64 16.03
C GLY A 332 6.09 -19.39 14.78
N LEU A 333 5.76 -18.68 13.70
CA LEU A 333 5.35 -19.31 12.44
C LEU A 333 6.50 -20.11 11.79
N VAL A 334 7.72 -19.56 11.79
CA VAL A 334 8.91 -20.25 11.28
C VAL A 334 9.22 -21.50 12.10
N ALA A 335 9.15 -21.42 13.43
CA ALA A 335 9.36 -22.57 14.32
C ALA A 335 8.38 -23.72 14.05
N GLU A 336 7.15 -23.40 13.63
CA GLU A 336 6.16 -24.40 13.21
C GLU A 336 6.33 -24.83 11.73
N GLY A 337 7.37 -24.33 11.04
CA GLY A 337 7.73 -24.71 9.68
C GLY A 337 6.87 -24.06 8.59
N PHE A 338 6.25 -22.91 8.86
CA PHE A 338 5.58 -22.12 7.83
C PHE A 338 6.58 -21.28 7.04
N ASN A 339 6.33 -21.16 5.75
CA ASN A 339 7.09 -20.28 4.87
C ASN A 339 6.51 -18.86 4.96
N ILE A 340 7.30 -17.92 5.49
CA ILE A 340 6.95 -16.49 5.55
C ILE A 340 7.73 -15.64 4.54
N GLY A 341 8.37 -16.27 3.55
CA GLY A 341 9.20 -15.56 2.57
C GLY A 341 10.42 -14.88 3.20
N ASN A 342 10.84 -13.80 2.57
CA ASN A 342 11.98 -12.98 3.03
C ASN A 342 11.52 -11.69 3.71
N THR A 343 10.44 -11.74 4.49
CA THR A 343 9.94 -10.53 5.14
C THR A 343 10.98 -9.91 6.07
N GLN A 344 11.11 -8.59 5.99
CA GLN A 344 12.05 -7.78 6.76
C GLN A 344 11.32 -6.63 7.48
N SER A 345 10.01 -6.61 7.41
CA SER A 345 9.13 -5.61 8.00
C SER A 345 8.08 -6.25 8.93
N PRO A 346 7.22 -5.48 9.60
CA PRO A 346 6.12 -6.06 10.36
C PRO A 346 5.11 -6.85 9.53
N VAL A 347 5.00 -6.62 8.22
CA VAL A 347 4.12 -7.43 7.34
C VAL A 347 4.56 -8.88 7.36
N THR A 348 3.65 -9.78 7.66
CA THR A 348 3.96 -11.20 7.84
C THR A 348 3.13 -12.04 6.87
N PRO A 349 3.65 -12.36 5.67
CA PRO A 349 3.00 -13.27 4.75
C PRO A 349 3.20 -14.72 5.21
N VAL A 350 2.22 -15.58 4.95
CA VAL A 350 2.37 -17.04 5.10
C VAL A 350 2.00 -17.67 3.76
N TYR A 351 2.96 -18.33 3.13
CA TYR A 351 2.81 -18.90 1.80
C TYR A 351 2.41 -20.37 1.85
N PHE A 352 1.50 -20.74 0.97
CA PHE A 352 1.06 -22.11 0.75
C PHE A 352 1.06 -22.41 -0.76
N SER A 353 1.26 -23.68 -1.10
CA SER A 353 0.95 -24.17 -2.45
C SER A 353 -0.50 -24.63 -2.48
N GLY A 354 -1.23 -24.33 -3.55
CA GLY A 354 -2.60 -24.79 -3.70
C GLY A 354 -3.45 -23.92 -4.64
N SER A 355 -4.72 -24.28 -4.71
CA SER A 355 -5.74 -23.60 -5.51
C SER A 355 -6.51 -22.58 -4.68
N VAL A 356 -7.22 -21.68 -5.34
CA VAL A 356 -8.12 -20.71 -4.66
C VAL A 356 -9.15 -21.39 -3.76
N PRO A 357 -9.85 -22.48 -4.20
CA PRO A 357 -10.74 -23.24 -3.33
C PRO A 357 -10.09 -23.75 -2.05
N GLU A 358 -8.88 -24.28 -2.13
CA GLU A 358 -8.13 -24.75 -0.95
C GLU A 358 -7.80 -23.60 0.00
N GLY A 359 -7.32 -22.48 -0.54
CA GLY A 359 -7.03 -21.28 0.26
C GLY A 359 -8.28 -20.70 0.94
N THR A 360 -9.42 -20.70 0.28
CA THR A 360 -10.69 -20.29 0.89
C THR A 360 -11.14 -21.24 2.01
N ASN A 361 -10.93 -22.55 1.87
CA ASN A 361 -11.23 -23.51 2.94
C ASN A 361 -10.33 -23.29 4.19
N ILE A 362 -9.05 -22.93 3.99
CA ILE A 362 -8.15 -22.55 5.10
C ILE A 362 -8.72 -21.31 5.83
N VAL A 363 -9.13 -20.28 5.08
CA VAL A 363 -9.68 -19.06 5.68
C VAL A 363 -11.01 -19.31 6.40
N ILE A 364 -11.87 -20.18 5.87
CA ILE A 364 -13.11 -20.57 6.55
C ILE A 364 -12.76 -21.25 7.89
N ASP A 365 -11.82 -22.19 7.91
CA ASP A 365 -11.41 -22.88 9.13
C ASP A 365 -10.83 -21.90 10.16
N LEU A 366 -9.96 -20.99 9.73
CA LEU A 366 -9.42 -19.92 10.58
C LEU A 366 -10.53 -19.08 11.22
N ARG A 367 -11.50 -18.64 10.44
CA ARG A 367 -12.56 -17.71 10.91
C ARG A 367 -13.66 -18.41 11.71
N GLU A 368 -14.17 -19.55 11.21
CA GLU A 368 -15.34 -20.21 11.81
C GLU A 368 -14.99 -21.07 13.02
N ASN A 369 -13.85 -21.77 12.97
CA ASN A 369 -13.49 -22.74 14.00
C ASN A 369 -12.41 -22.23 14.97
N HIS A 370 -11.69 -21.19 14.58
CA HIS A 370 -10.52 -20.73 15.34
C HIS A 370 -10.51 -19.25 15.67
N ASN A 371 -11.52 -18.49 15.21
CA ASN A 371 -11.67 -17.05 15.49
C ASN A 371 -10.41 -16.22 15.13
N VAL A 372 -9.72 -16.57 14.04
CA VAL A 372 -8.59 -15.83 13.50
C VAL A 372 -8.98 -15.22 12.16
N PHE A 373 -8.90 -13.89 12.06
CA PHE A 373 -9.23 -13.15 10.85
C PHE A 373 -7.96 -12.59 10.21
N CYS A 374 -7.62 -13.12 9.03
CA CYS A 374 -6.57 -12.59 8.17
C CYS A 374 -7.05 -12.49 6.72
N SER A 375 -6.29 -11.75 5.91
CA SER A 375 -6.57 -11.60 4.48
C SER A 375 -5.94 -12.73 3.69
N ILE A 376 -6.69 -13.28 2.73
CA ILE A 376 -6.15 -14.18 1.71
C ILE A 376 -5.78 -13.37 0.48
N VAL A 377 -4.62 -13.64 -0.08
CA VAL A 377 -4.11 -13.06 -1.32
C VAL A 377 -3.90 -14.17 -2.34
N VAL A 378 -4.45 -13.98 -3.52
CA VAL A 378 -4.45 -14.95 -4.61
C VAL A 378 -4.06 -14.26 -5.93
N TYR A 379 -3.92 -15.04 -7.01
CA TYR A 379 -3.73 -14.47 -8.34
C TYR A 379 -4.82 -13.41 -8.65
N PRO A 380 -4.48 -12.27 -9.24
CA PRO A 380 -3.20 -11.93 -9.90
C PRO A 380 -2.13 -11.28 -8.99
N VAL A 381 -2.40 -11.08 -7.71
CA VAL A 381 -1.47 -10.41 -6.78
C VAL A 381 -0.26 -11.29 -6.45
N VAL A 382 -0.46 -12.60 -6.38
CA VAL A 382 0.60 -13.61 -6.31
C VAL A 382 0.53 -14.55 -7.53
N PRO A 383 1.60 -15.27 -7.88
CA PRO A 383 1.59 -16.21 -9.00
C PRO A 383 0.49 -17.27 -8.88
N LYS A 384 0.03 -17.81 -10.02
CA LYS A 384 -0.91 -18.95 -10.04
C LYS A 384 -0.30 -20.15 -9.31
N GLY A 385 -1.09 -20.81 -8.48
CA GLY A 385 -0.66 -21.94 -7.67
C GLY A 385 0.00 -21.56 -6.35
N VAL A 386 0.13 -20.27 -6.08
CA VAL A 386 0.58 -19.71 -4.79
C VAL A 386 -0.62 -19.08 -4.09
N LEU A 387 -0.75 -19.38 -2.81
CA LEU A 387 -1.69 -18.75 -1.89
C LEU A 387 -0.88 -18.03 -0.83
N MET A 388 -1.35 -16.89 -0.38
CA MET A 388 -0.72 -16.15 0.72
C MET A 388 -1.78 -15.70 1.71
N LEU A 389 -1.59 -16.02 2.98
CA LEU A 389 -2.28 -15.33 4.07
C LEU A 389 -1.40 -14.16 4.50
N ARG A 390 -1.98 -12.97 4.51
CA ARG A 390 -1.27 -11.76 4.92
C ARG A 390 -1.69 -11.38 6.33
N LEU A 391 -0.74 -11.46 7.27
CA LEU A 391 -0.95 -11.07 8.65
C LEU A 391 -0.26 -9.72 8.91
N ILE A 392 -0.99 -8.80 9.53
CA ILE A 392 -0.52 -7.45 9.86
C ILE A 392 -0.50 -7.30 11.38
N PRO A 393 0.65 -7.48 12.02
CA PRO A 393 0.85 -7.12 13.41
C PRO A 393 0.61 -5.64 13.66
N THR A 394 0.10 -5.31 14.84
CA THR A 394 -0.03 -3.94 15.31
C THR A 394 0.54 -3.81 16.72
N ALA A 395 0.91 -2.62 17.13
CA ALA A 395 1.39 -2.34 18.48
C ALA A 395 0.35 -2.64 19.57
N SER A 396 -0.92 -2.75 19.18
CA SER A 396 -2.03 -3.06 20.12
C SER A 396 -2.24 -4.56 20.34
N HIS A 397 -1.65 -5.44 19.52
CA HIS A 397 -1.69 -6.87 19.78
C HIS A 397 -0.89 -7.23 21.03
N THR A 398 -1.26 -8.35 21.65
CA THR A 398 -0.59 -8.88 22.83
C THR A 398 0.16 -10.17 22.52
N GLN A 399 1.09 -10.58 23.39
CA GLN A 399 1.75 -11.88 23.27
C GLN A 399 0.75 -13.04 23.36
N LYS A 400 -0.39 -12.84 24.05
CA LYS A 400 -1.48 -13.81 24.09
C LYS A 400 -2.11 -13.99 22.70
N ASP A 401 -2.35 -12.89 21.95
CA ASP A 401 -2.89 -12.97 20.59
C ASP A 401 -1.93 -13.72 19.65
N VAL A 402 -0.63 -13.48 19.80
CA VAL A 402 0.40 -14.22 19.05
C VAL A 402 0.36 -15.70 19.40
N TYR A 403 0.40 -16.05 20.69
CA TYR A 403 0.38 -17.44 21.13
C TYR A 403 -0.89 -18.17 20.65
N GLU A 404 -2.07 -17.59 20.83
CA GLU A 404 -3.33 -18.18 20.35
C GLU A 404 -3.29 -18.40 18.83
N THR A 405 -2.75 -17.44 18.07
CA THR A 405 -2.63 -17.57 16.62
C THR A 405 -1.67 -18.68 16.21
N ILE A 406 -0.51 -18.81 16.85
CA ILE A 406 0.44 -19.90 16.56
C ILE A 406 -0.19 -21.26 16.86
N GLU A 407 -0.89 -21.43 17.98
CA GLU A 407 -1.60 -22.66 18.31
C GLU A 407 -2.68 -23.02 17.27
N VAL A 408 -3.33 -22.01 16.69
CA VAL A 408 -4.26 -22.21 15.57
C VAL A 408 -3.50 -22.67 14.32
N PHE A 409 -2.40 -22.03 13.97
CA PHE A 409 -1.62 -22.40 12.79
C PHE A 409 -1.05 -23.82 12.87
N LYS A 410 -0.68 -24.32 14.08
CA LYS A 410 -0.34 -25.74 14.29
C LYS A 410 -1.46 -26.67 13.83
N LYS A 411 -2.72 -26.36 14.19
CA LYS A 411 -3.89 -27.15 13.77
C LYS A 411 -4.11 -27.05 12.27
N ILE A 412 -3.96 -25.86 11.69
CA ILE A 412 -4.04 -25.65 10.24
C ILE A 412 -3.01 -26.53 9.52
N LYS A 413 -1.77 -26.61 10.02
CA LYS A 413 -0.72 -27.45 9.46
C LYS A 413 -1.11 -28.94 9.45
N VAL A 414 -1.61 -29.46 10.57
CA VAL A 414 -2.09 -30.85 10.66
C VAL A 414 -3.21 -31.11 9.65
N ASN A 415 -4.13 -30.17 9.49
CA ASN A 415 -5.23 -30.28 8.54
C ASN A 415 -4.75 -30.21 7.08
N LEU A 416 -3.75 -29.36 6.78
CA LEU A 416 -3.09 -29.28 5.47
C LEU A 416 -2.42 -30.62 5.11
N GLU A 417 -1.60 -31.16 6.00
CA GLU A 417 -0.91 -32.43 5.81
C GLU A 417 -1.89 -33.61 5.64
N ALA A 418 -3.05 -33.55 6.27
CA ALA A 418 -4.12 -34.51 6.13
C ALA A 418 -5.00 -34.31 4.86
N GLY A 419 -4.71 -33.30 4.03
CA GLY A 419 -5.47 -32.99 2.81
C GLY A 419 -6.90 -32.50 3.05
N LYS A 420 -7.23 -32.01 4.26
CA LYS A 420 -8.62 -31.60 4.60
C LYS A 420 -9.13 -30.37 3.85
N TYR A 421 -8.23 -29.57 3.29
CA TYR A 421 -8.60 -28.36 2.57
C TYR A 421 -8.71 -28.56 1.06
N MET A 422 -8.32 -29.73 0.56
CA MET A 422 -8.40 -30.05 -0.89
C MET A 422 -9.82 -29.86 -1.39
N ALA A 423 -9.98 -29.13 -2.48
CA ALA A 423 -11.26 -28.86 -3.10
C ALA A 423 -11.10 -28.41 -4.56
N ASP A 424 -12.03 -28.86 -5.41
CA ASP A 424 -12.09 -28.46 -6.82
C ASP A 424 -12.86 -27.16 -7.00
N GLU A 425 -13.81 -26.86 -6.10
CA GLU A 425 -14.65 -25.68 -6.15
C GLU A 425 -14.65 -24.89 -4.84
N MET A 426 -14.75 -23.57 -5.00
CA MET A 426 -14.90 -22.64 -3.87
C MET A 426 -16.28 -22.80 -3.23
N LYS A 427 -16.35 -22.97 -1.91
CA LYS A 427 -17.59 -22.91 -1.14
C LYS A 427 -18.20 -21.51 -1.23
N SER A 428 -19.53 -21.47 -1.35
CA SER A 428 -20.26 -20.21 -1.26
C SER A 428 -20.35 -19.76 0.20
N MET A 429 -19.79 -18.60 0.48
CA MET A 429 -19.81 -17.94 1.81
C MET A 429 -20.36 -16.51 1.69
N SER A 430 -21.07 -16.18 0.58
CA SER A 430 -21.69 -14.87 0.43
C SER A 430 -22.70 -14.63 1.54
N THR A 431 -22.69 -13.43 2.11
CA THR A 431 -23.65 -12.96 3.11
C THR A 431 -24.72 -12.05 2.53
N THR A 432 -24.70 -11.84 1.20
CA THR A 432 -25.65 -11.01 0.44
C THR A 432 -26.49 -11.85 -0.52
#